data_4bce9acf5bd6ef2bf78039a899e618bb
#
_entry.id   4bce9acf5bd6ef2bf78039a899e618bb
#
_cell.length_a   1.000
_cell.length_b   1.000
_cell.length_c   1.000
_cell.angle_alpha   90.00
_cell.angle_beta   90.00
_cell.angle_gamma   90.00
#
_symmetry.space_group_name_H-M   'P 1'
#
loop_
_entity.id
_entity.type
_entity.pdbx_description
1 polymer ?
#
loop_
_entity_poly.entity_id
_entity_poly.type
_entity_poly.pdbx_seq_one_letter_code
_entity_poly.pdbx_strand_id
1 'polypeptide(L)'
;INRRNFHSELGKEMQDSLADALPSFAQLEKILKGYDRRGNFLGLFFTDAFMLSDFFLVRSFLKWKNTYMMKMEEWMHIISEMDAMVSMADFRYNHPEAEEAEFVSGSPEADTESDVSENAGIGSPEIVFEGKNLYHPFLGAKAVKNDFTIKDDNYYIITGANMAGKSTFLRSLGVNYILAMAGMPVFADQLKISRFRLFSSMRTTDDLTHGISYFNAELIRLEELLKFCKESAEGNKEPLRTLIILDEILKGTNSLDKLNGSRKFLEAIAKQPVSGIIATHDLELSKMENDASGKFHNYCFEIDLGTDVTYTYKIQKGVARNQNATFLLNKILEKY
;
A
#
# COMPACT_ATOMS: atom_id res chain seq x y z
N ILE A 1 -24.07 -12.33 -13.37
CA ILE A 1 -23.55 -11.43 -14.41
C ILE A 1 -24.48 -11.47 -15.61
N ASN A 2 -24.64 -12.56 -16.32
CA ASN A 2 -25.45 -12.67 -17.57
C ASN A 2 -26.96 -12.37 -17.44
N ARG A 3 -27.51 -12.16 -16.24
CA ARG A 3 -28.94 -11.87 -16.01
C ARG A 3 -29.22 -10.43 -15.60
N ARG A 4 -28.20 -9.57 -15.45
CA ARG A 4 -28.34 -8.16 -15.09
C ARG A 4 -27.81 -7.29 -16.20
N ASN A 5 -28.49 -6.19 -16.49
CA ASN A 5 -28.00 -5.18 -17.40
C ASN A 5 -27.07 -4.24 -16.66
N PHE A 6 -25.82 -4.14 -17.09
CA PHE A 6 -24.88 -3.16 -16.58
C PHE A 6 -25.07 -1.82 -17.32
N HIS A 7 -24.96 -0.73 -16.59
CA HIS A 7 -25.09 0.61 -17.16
C HIS A 7 -23.72 1.23 -17.50
N SER A 8 -22.65 0.85 -16.77
CA SER A 8 -21.29 1.29 -17.05
C SER A 8 -20.70 0.62 -18.29
N GLU A 9 -19.83 1.29 -19.01
CA GLU A 9 -19.11 0.74 -20.18
C GLU A 9 -18.29 -0.47 -19.78
N LEU A 10 -17.50 -0.37 -18.71
CA LEU A 10 -16.70 -1.47 -18.17
C LEU A 10 -17.57 -2.71 -17.83
N GLY A 11 -18.74 -2.50 -17.21
CA GLY A 11 -19.65 -3.61 -16.88
C GLY A 11 -20.23 -4.30 -18.12
N LYS A 12 -20.48 -3.56 -19.19
CA LYS A 12 -20.93 -4.11 -20.48
C LYS A 12 -19.81 -4.90 -21.15
N GLU A 13 -18.61 -4.35 -21.20
CA GLU A 13 -17.43 -5.03 -21.76
C GLU A 13 -17.14 -6.36 -21.06
N MET A 14 -17.17 -6.37 -19.72
CA MET A 14 -17.03 -7.59 -18.92
C MET A 14 -18.17 -8.60 -19.20
N GLN A 15 -19.39 -8.12 -19.38
CA GLN A 15 -20.55 -8.96 -19.70
C GLN A 15 -20.41 -9.62 -21.08
N ASP A 16 -19.97 -8.86 -22.07
CA ASP A 16 -19.77 -9.33 -23.43
C ASP A 16 -18.64 -10.36 -23.50
N SER A 17 -17.52 -10.11 -22.82
CA SER A 17 -16.41 -11.05 -22.72
C SER A 17 -16.81 -12.38 -22.05
N LEU A 18 -17.74 -12.34 -21.10
CA LEU A 18 -18.27 -13.54 -20.43
C LEU A 18 -19.44 -14.22 -21.15
N ALA A 19 -19.89 -13.70 -22.29
CA ALA A 19 -21.07 -14.21 -22.98
C ALA A 19 -20.95 -15.71 -23.32
N ASP A 20 -19.77 -16.15 -23.76
CA ASP A 20 -19.46 -17.52 -24.12
C ASP A 20 -19.21 -18.45 -22.92
N ALA A 21 -18.99 -17.91 -21.71
CA ALA A 21 -18.55 -18.70 -20.56
C ALA A 21 -19.59 -19.74 -20.12
N LEU A 22 -20.87 -19.34 -19.90
CA LEU A 22 -21.92 -20.24 -19.49
C LEU A 22 -22.22 -21.35 -20.54
N PRO A 23 -22.35 -21.03 -21.85
CA PRO A 23 -22.50 -22.08 -22.89
C PRO A 23 -21.31 -23.04 -22.92
N SER A 24 -20.08 -22.54 -22.77
CA SER A 24 -18.86 -23.35 -22.74
C SER A 24 -18.86 -24.33 -21.57
N PHE A 25 -19.12 -23.85 -20.34
CA PHE A 25 -19.20 -24.73 -19.16
C PHE A 25 -20.35 -25.74 -19.25
N ALA A 26 -21.52 -25.37 -19.80
CA ALA A 26 -22.61 -26.30 -20.05
C ALA A 26 -22.22 -27.39 -21.06
N GLN A 27 -21.42 -27.05 -22.07
CA GLN A 27 -20.89 -28.03 -23.02
C GLN A 27 -19.87 -28.95 -22.34
N LEU A 28 -18.96 -28.40 -21.51
CA LEU A 28 -17.99 -29.19 -20.76
C LEU A 28 -18.69 -30.17 -19.80
N GLU A 29 -19.69 -29.69 -19.08
CA GLU A 29 -20.49 -30.54 -18.18
C GLU A 29 -21.11 -31.76 -18.91
N LYS A 30 -21.64 -31.55 -20.11
CA LYS A 30 -22.18 -32.65 -20.93
C LYS A 30 -21.09 -33.66 -21.30
N ILE A 31 -19.91 -33.20 -21.66
CA ILE A 31 -18.74 -34.04 -21.98
C ILE A 31 -18.32 -34.84 -20.74
N LEU A 32 -18.20 -34.18 -19.58
CA LEU A 32 -17.81 -34.83 -18.32
C LEU A 32 -18.85 -35.86 -17.86
N LYS A 33 -20.14 -35.55 -17.95
CA LYS A 33 -21.23 -36.54 -17.68
C LYS A 33 -21.16 -37.75 -18.59
N GLY A 34 -20.65 -37.60 -19.82
CA GLY A 34 -20.35 -38.71 -20.70
C GLY A 34 -19.26 -39.63 -20.17
N TYR A 35 -18.23 -39.04 -19.50
CA TYR A 35 -17.19 -39.81 -18.82
C TYR A 35 -17.68 -40.51 -17.55
N ASP A 36 -18.53 -39.88 -16.77
CA ASP A 36 -19.05 -40.46 -15.50
C ASP A 36 -19.92 -41.72 -15.73
N ARG A 37 -20.56 -41.85 -16.89
CA ARG A 37 -21.34 -43.07 -17.27
C ARG A 37 -20.52 -44.34 -17.39
N ARG A 38 -19.16 -44.24 -17.34
CA ARG A 38 -18.22 -45.37 -17.40
C ARG A 38 -18.23 -46.26 -16.16
N GLY A 39 -18.89 -45.85 -15.08
CA GLY A 39 -19.01 -46.67 -13.85
C GLY A 39 -19.69 -48.04 -14.03
N ASN A 40 -20.33 -48.26 -15.18
CA ASN A 40 -20.95 -49.55 -15.48
C ASN A 40 -20.15 -50.28 -16.59
N PHE A 41 -19.33 -51.28 -16.20
CA PHE A 41 -18.42 -52.01 -17.08
C PHE A 41 -19.11 -52.64 -18.29
N LEU A 42 -20.31 -53.23 -18.13
CA LEU A 42 -21.07 -53.83 -19.22
C LEU A 42 -21.58 -52.77 -20.23
N GLY A 43 -22.04 -51.62 -19.70
CA GLY A 43 -22.48 -50.49 -20.53
C GLY A 43 -21.33 -49.89 -21.35
N LEU A 44 -20.15 -49.80 -20.76
CA LEU A 44 -18.94 -49.30 -21.41
C LEU A 44 -18.52 -50.20 -22.57
N PHE A 45 -18.49 -51.54 -22.35
CA PHE A 45 -18.09 -52.49 -23.39
C PHE A 45 -19.00 -52.42 -24.64
N PHE A 46 -20.32 -52.35 -24.46
CA PHE A 46 -21.26 -52.25 -25.57
C PHE A 46 -21.20 -50.90 -26.28
N THR A 47 -21.08 -49.79 -25.53
CA THR A 47 -21.07 -48.46 -26.14
C THR A 47 -19.77 -48.17 -26.87
N ASP A 48 -18.64 -48.68 -26.40
CA ASP A 48 -17.36 -48.49 -27.08
C ASP A 48 -17.14 -49.45 -28.23
N ALA A 49 -17.51 -50.73 -28.06
CA ALA A 49 -17.34 -51.73 -29.11
C ALA A 49 -18.20 -51.44 -30.36
N PHE A 50 -19.43 -50.88 -30.18
CA PHE A 50 -20.36 -50.65 -31.29
C PHE A 50 -20.51 -49.19 -31.70
N MET A 51 -20.25 -48.20 -30.80
CA MET A 51 -20.52 -46.79 -31.09
C MET A 51 -19.27 -45.90 -31.02
N LEU A 52 -18.08 -46.44 -30.70
CA LEU A 52 -16.84 -45.66 -30.56
C LEU A 52 -17.04 -44.41 -29.67
N SER A 53 -17.83 -44.57 -28.58
CA SER A 53 -18.29 -43.46 -27.74
C SER A 53 -17.14 -42.68 -27.14
N ASP A 54 -16.05 -43.34 -26.76
CA ASP A 54 -14.84 -42.71 -26.23
C ASP A 54 -14.14 -41.83 -27.26
N PHE A 55 -14.11 -42.25 -28.52
CA PHE A 55 -13.52 -41.44 -29.59
C PHE A 55 -14.31 -40.12 -29.77
N PHE A 56 -15.63 -40.19 -29.76
CA PHE A 56 -16.47 -39.01 -29.89
C PHE A 56 -16.38 -38.09 -28.66
N LEU A 57 -16.27 -38.65 -27.44
CA LEU A 57 -16.06 -37.89 -26.21
C LEU A 57 -14.72 -37.16 -26.24
N VAL A 58 -13.61 -37.84 -26.56
CA VAL A 58 -12.28 -37.25 -26.68
C VAL A 58 -12.26 -36.16 -27.75
N ARG A 59 -12.84 -36.42 -28.91
CA ARG A 59 -12.95 -35.44 -29.99
C ARG A 59 -13.73 -34.21 -29.54
N SER A 60 -14.83 -34.38 -28.84
CA SER A 60 -15.64 -33.29 -28.34
C SER A 60 -14.90 -32.48 -27.30
N PHE A 61 -14.17 -33.14 -26.39
CA PHE A 61 -13.30 -32.47 -25.40
C PHE A 61 -12.17 -31.70 -26.08
N LEU A 62 -11.48 -32.27 -27.03
CA LEU A 62 -10.41 -31.57 -27.76
C LEU A 62 -10.92 -30.37 -28.53
N LYS A 63 -12.11 -30.48 -29.15
CA LYS A 63 -12.75 -29.35 -29.80
C LYS A 63 -13.08 -28.27 -28.81
N TRP A 64 -13.69 -28.60 -27.67
CA TRP A 64 -14.00 -27.67 -26.60
C TRP A 64 -12.69 -26.99 -26.07
N LYS A 65 -11.68 -27.79 -25.76
CA LYS A 65 -10.36 -27.30 -25.31
C LYS A 65 -9.74 -26.29 -26.29
N ASN A 66 -9.70 -26.63 -27.57
CA ASN A 66 -9.10 -25.75 -28.59
C ASN A 66 -9.88 -24.44 -28.78
N THR A 67 -11.19 -24.45 -28.50
CA THR A 67 -12.07 -23.29 -28.67
C THR A 67 -12.02 -22.36 -27.46
N TYR A 68 -12.01 -22.94 -26.24
CA TYR A 68 -12.29 -22.15 -25.03
C TYR A 68 -11.15 -22.10 -24.01
N MET A 69 -10.12 -22.96 -24.13
CA MET A 69 -9.06 -23.03 -23.12
C MET A 69 -8.34 -21.70 -22.91
N MET A 70 -8.06 -20.98 -23.98
CA MET A 70 -7.41 -19.65 -23.91
C MET A 70 -8.34 -18.59 -23.32
N LYS A 71 -9.64 -18.69 -23.57
CA LYS A 71 -10.64 -17.77 -23.00
C LYS A 71 -10.86 -17.99 -21.50
N MET A 72 -10.52 -19.16 -20.96
CA MET A 72 -10.72 -19.43 -19.53
C MET A 72 -9.87 -18.53 -18.64
N GLU A 73 -8.64 -18.22 -19.03
CA GLU A 73 -7.78 -17.32 -18.29
C GLU A 73 -8.38 -15.92 -18.24
N GLU A 74 -8.86 -15.41 -19.38
CA GLU A 74 -9.56 -14.13 -19.48
C GLU A 74 -10.82 -14.11 -18.60
N TRP A 75 -11.65 -15.17 -18.65
CA TRP A 75 -12.85 -15.27 -17.81
C TRP A 75 -12.53 -15.27 -16.32
N MET A 76 -11.46 -15.97 -15.90
CA MET A 76 -11.03 -15.98 -14.50
C MET A 76 -10.52 -14.61 -14.07
N HIS A 77 -9.80 -13.89 -14.95
CA HIS A 77 -9.36 -12.53 -14.70
C HIS A 77 -10.55 -11.59 -14.47
N ILE A 78 -11.54 -11.59 -15.38
CA ILE A 78 -12.74 -10.77 -15.27
C ILE A 78 -13.52 -11.07 -13.99
N ILE A 79 -13.68 -12.35 -13.63
CA ILE A 79 -14.36 -12.73 -12.38
C ILE A 79 -13.61 -12.20 -11.18
N SER A 80 -12.28 -12.29 -11.18
CA SER A 80 -11.44 -11.78 -10.08
C SER A 80 -11.53 -10.26 -9.96
N GLU A 81 -11.55 -9.54 -11.07
CA GLU A 81 -11.75 -8.08 -11.08
C GLU A 81 -13.12 -7.69 -10.52
N MET A 82 -14.17 -8.42 -10.91
CA MET A 82 -15.52 -8.17 -10.38
C MET A 82 -15.60 -8.45 -8.89
N ASP A 83 -14.97 -9.51 -8.40
CA ASP A 83 -14.92 -9.84 -6.96
C ASP A 83 -14.18 -8.76 -6.18
N ALA A 84 -13.08 -8.25 -6.73
CA ALA A 84 -12.35 -7.11 -6.16
C ALA A 84 -13.24 -5.85 -6.10
N MET A 85 -13.94 -5.50 -7.20
CA MET A 85 -14.83 -4.35 -7.23
C MET A 85 -16.00 -4.47 -6.24
N VAL A 86 -16.57 -5.66 -6.07
CA VAL A 86 -17.61 -5.92 -5.07
C VAL A 86 -17.06 -5.70 -3.65
N SER A 87 -15.87 -6.23 -3.37
CA SER A 87 -15.22 -6.04 -2.08
C SER A 87 -14.91 -4.56 -1.78
N MET A 88 -14.50 -3.80 -2.79
CA MET A 88 -14.29 -2.36 -2.69
C MET A 88 -15.60 -1.60 -2.43
N ALA A 89 -16.68 -1.98 -3.12
CA ALA A 89 -17.99 -1.38 -2.92
C ALA A 89 -18.55 -1.68 -1.52
N ASP A 90 -18.38 -2.90 -1.02
CA ASP A 90 -18.76 -3.28 0.35
C ASP A 90 -17.97 -2.48 1.39
N PHE A 91 -16.66 -2.29 1.16
CA PHE A 91 -15.83 -1.46 2.03
C PHE A 91 -16.36 -0.02 2.07
N ARG A 92 -16.61 0.60 0.91
CA ARG A 92 -17.15 1.96 0.82
C ARG A 92 -18.52 2.07 1.50
N TYR A 93 -19.39 1.07 1.32
CA TYR A 93 -20.72 1.04 1.96
C TYR A 93 -20.63 0.99 3.48
N ASN A 94 -19.66 0.23 4.01
CA ASN A 94 -19.46 0.09 5.45
C ASN A 94 -18.70 1.26 6.10
N HIS A 95 -18.11 2.15 5.32
CA HIS A 95 -17.33 3.31 5.77
C HIS A 95 -17.86 4.62 5.16
N PRO A 96 -19.09 5.04 5.48
CA PRO A 96 -19.68 6.26 4.94
C PRO A 96 -18.96 7.54 5.40
N GLU A 97 -18.12 7.45 6.44
CA GLU A 97 -17.29 8.53 6.96
C GLU A 97 -15.99 8.76 6.17
N ALA A 98 -15.67 7.86 5.25
CA ALA A 98 -14.44 7.94 4.45
C ALA A 98 -14.70 8.72 3.16
N GLU A 99 -13.74 9.58 2.78
CA GLU A 99 -13.83 10.53 1.68
C GLU A 99 -13.02 10.08 0.45
N GLU A 100 -13.23 10.69 -0.69
CA GLU A 100 -12.43 10.46 -1.89
C GLU A 100 -11.14 11.29 -1.85
N ALA A 101 -10.03 10.69 -2.28
CA ALA A 101 -8.76 11.41 -2.43
C ALA A 101 -8.75 12.22 -3.74
N GLU A 102 -8.20 13.44 -3.67
CA GLU A 102 -7.94 14.29 -4.82
C GLU A 102 -6.51 14.06 -5.33
N PHE A 103 -6.36 13.77 -6.63
CA PHE A 103 -5.05 13.68 -7.26
C PHE A 103 -4.60 15.05 -7.76
N VAL A 104 -3.43 15.50 -7.31
CA VAL A 104 -2.85 16.78 -7.76
C VAL A 104 -2.35 16.63 -9.20
N SER A 105 -2.81 17.51 -10.10
CA SER A 105 -2.41 17.54 -11.50
C SER A 105 -0.91 17.83 -11.63
N GLY A 106 -0.24 17.02 -12.37
CA GLY A 106 1.23 16.93 -12.54
C GLY A 106 1.61 15.48 -12.84
N SER A 107 0.61 14.57 -12.88
CA SER A 107 0.76 13.20 -13.39
C SER A 107 0.42 13.18 -14.89
N PRO A 108 1.13 12.39 -15.71
CA PRO A 108 0.97 12.37 -17.18
C PRO A 108 -0.38 11.89 -17.73
N GLU A 109 -1.33 11.50 -16.88
CA GLU A 109 -2.59 10.88 -17.32
C GLU A 109 -3.87 11.61 -16.86
N ALA A 110 -3.79 12.87 -16.43
CA ALA A 110 -5.00 13.66 -16.09
C ALA A 110 -5.54 14.49 -17.27
N ASP A 111 -4.98 14.36 -18.47
CA ASP A 111 -5.44 15.08 -19.67
C ASP A 111 -6.45 14.26 -20.47
N THR A 112 -7.68 14.17 -19.96
CA THR A 112 -8.85 14.12 -20.84
C THR A 112 -9.26 15.58 -21.10
N GLU A 113 -8.85 16.02 -22.30
CA GLU A 113 -9.38 17.17 -23.07
C GLU A 113 -10.22 18.22 -22.30
N SER A 114 -9.56 19.24 -21.71
CA SER A 114 -10.04 20.63 -21.78
C SER A 114 -8.99 21.61 -21.23
N ASP A 115 -8.66 22.61 -22.07
CA ASP A 115 -7.89 23.82 -21.79
C ASP A 115 -6.36 23.71 -21.62
N VAL A 116 -5.69 23.62 -22.78
CA VAL A 116 -4.27 23.94 -22.93
C VAL A 116 -4.09 25.46 -22.80
N SER A 117 -3.65 25.92 -21.64
CA SER A 117 -2.96 27.21 -21.54
C SER A 117 -1.46 26.99 -21.74
N GLU A 118 -0.92 27.50 -22.83
CA GLU A 118 0.46 27.28 -23.33
C GLU A 118 1.60 27.84 -22.46
N ASN A 119 1.48 27.98 -21.13
CA ASN A 119 2.51 28.57 -20.30
C ASN A 119 2.69 27.93 -18.89
N ALA A 120 2.27 26.69 -18.70
CA ALA A 120 2.69 25.96 -17.49
C ALA A 120 3.94 25.14 -17.83
N GLY A 121 5.10 25.68 -17.50
CA GLY A 121 6.31 24.85 -17.42
C GLY A 121 6.01 23.63 -16.54
N ILE A 122 6.45 22.44 -16.97
CA ILE A 122 6.31 21.16 -16.27
C ILE A 122 7.03 21.30 -14.91
N GLY A 123 6.40 22.01 -13.97
CA GLY A 123 6.83 22.13 -12.58
C GLY A 123 6.31 20.90 -11.85
N SER A 124 7.24 20.15 -11.32
CA SER A 124 6.95 19.08 -10.36
C SER A 124 5.95 19.54 -9.30
N PRO A 125 4.94 18.76 -8.91
CA PRO A 125 3.98 19.18 -7.88
C PRO A 125 4.73 19.45 -6.58
N GLU A 126 4.56 20.67 -6.04
CA GLU A 126 5.19 21.05 -4.77
C GLU A 126 4.72 20.16 -3.60
N ILE A 127 3.47 19.69 -3.70
CA ILE A 127 2.82 18.87 -2.67
C ILE A 127 2.80 17.41 -3.14
N VAL A 128 3.39 16.53 -2.34
CA VAL A 128 3.36 15.08 -2.54
C VAL A 128 2.16 14.45 -1.85
N PHE A 129 1.86 14.96 -0.64
CA PHE A 129 0.77 14.47 0.19
C PHE A 129 0.28 15.60 1.11
N GLU A 130 -1.02 15.87 1.13
CA GLU A 130 -1.65 16.80 2.04
C GLU A 130 -2.92 16.18 2.61
N GLY A 131 -2.90 15.85 3.90
CA GLY A 131 -4.04 15.29 4.62
C GLY A 131 -4.56 16.24 5.69
N LYS A 132 -5.87 16.46 5.72
CA LYS A 132 -6.57 17.16 6.80
C LYS A 132 -7.40 16.19 7.60
N ASN A 133 -7.28 16.26 8.92
CA ASN A 133 -7.96 15.36 9.84
C ASN A 133 -7.71 13.86 9.52
N LEU A 134 -6.49 13.53 9.09
CA LEU A 134 -6.06 12.18 8.75
C LEU A 134 -6.02 11.27 9.98
N TYR A 135 -6.48 10.03 9.84
CA TYR A 135 -6.43 9.03 10.90
C TYR A 135 -6.32 7.60 10.36
N HIS A 136 -6.00 6.67 11.24
CA HIS A 136 -5.90 5.25 10.88
C HIS A 136 -7.30 4.61 10.87
N PRO A 137 -7.70 3.88 9.81
CA PRO A 137 -9.04 3.30 9.69
C PRO A 137 -9.45 2.43 10.89
N PHE A 138 -8.53 1.64 11.45
CA PHE A 138 -8.83 0.75 12.57
C PHE A 138 -9.11 1.44 13.92
N LEU A 139 -8.89 2.74 14.02
CA LEU A 139 -9.19 3.50 15.23
C LEU A 139 -10.63 4.00 15.26
N GLY A 140 -11.28 4.11 14.12
CA GLY A 140 -12.66 4.57 14.00
C GLY A 140 -12.92 5.91 14.71
N ALA A 141 -14.06 6.04 15.35
CA ALA A 141 -14.49 7.28 16.03
C ALA A 141 -13.59 7.72 17.20
N LYS A 142 -12.71 6.86 17.71
CA LYS A 142 -11.75 7.19 18.78
C LYS A 142 -10.44 7.77 18.25
N ALA A 143 -10.28 7.86 16.96
CA ALA A 143 -9.07 8.37 16.35
C ALA A 143 -8.84 9.84 16.68
N VAL A 144 -7.61 10.15 17.11
CA VAL A 144 -7.16 11.54 17.15
C VAL A 144 -6.69 11.89 15.74
N LYS A 145 -7.44 12.75 15.09
CA LYS A 145 -7.18 13.17 13.71
C LYS A 145 -6.03 14.19 13.64
N ASN A 146 -5.19 14.11 12.61
CA ASN A 146 -4.03 14.98 12.44
C ASN A 146 -3.97 15.59 11.04
N ASP A 147 -3.48 16.82 10.94
CA ASP A 147 -3.17 17.46 9.68
C ASP A 147 -1.69 17.28 9.37
N PHE A 148 -1.36 16.95 8.13
CA PHE A 148 0.03 16.82 7.74
C PHE A 148 0.22 17.06 6.23
N THR A 149 1.31 17.74 5.89
CA THR A 149 1.69 18.02 4.51
C THR A 149 3.11 17.57 4.26
N ILE A 150 3.31 16.81 3.18
CA ILE A 150 4.61 16.40 2.67
C ILE A 150 4.87 17.17 1.39
N LYS A 151 5.94 17.96 1.39
CA LYS A 151 6.44 18.60 0.19
C LYS A 151 7.44 17.71 -0.52
N ASP A 152 7.59 17.94 -1.80
CA ASP A 152 8.58 17.24 -2.59
C ASP A 152 10.01 17.54 -2.14
N ASP A 153 10.87 16.52 -2.23
CA ASP A 153 12.29 16.60 -1.85
C ASP A 153 12.51 17.08 -0.40
N ASN A 154 11.56 16.81 0.50
CA ASN A 154 11.62 17.16 1.91
C ASN A 154 11.57 15.94 2.83
N TYR A 155 12.21 16.06 4.00
CA TYR A 155 12.31 15.01 5.00
C TYR A 155 11.75 15.49 6.34
N TYR A 156 10.91 14.66 6.94
CA TYR A 156 10.20 14.97 8.18
C TYR A 156 10.65 14.01 9.27
N ILE A 157 11.40 14.54 10.24
CA ILE A 157 11.90 13.77 11.38
C ILE A 157 10.88 13.90 12.51
N ILE A 158 10.26 12.77 12.88
CA ILE A 158 9.22 12.70 13.90
C ILE A 158 9.78 12.13 15.19
N THR A 159 9.91 12.97 16.20
CA THR A 159 10.38 12.59 17.52
C THR A 159 9.21 12.39 18.51
N GLY A 160 9.47 11.73 19.62
CA GLY A 160 8.48 11.53 20.68
C GLY A 160 8.75 10.26 21.49
N ALA A 161 8.15 10.19 22.66
CA ALA A 161 8.25 9.05 23.55
C ALA A 161 7.64 7.75 22.95
N ASN A 162 7.92 6.62 23.58
CA ASN A 162 7.22 5.39 23.27
C ASN A 162 5.72 5.56 23.56
N MET A 163 4.89 4.93 22.75
CA MET A 163 3.41 4.99 22.83
C MET A 163 2.80 6.36 22.51
N ALA A 164 3.58 7.39 22.16
CA ALA A 164 3.06 8.73 21.83
C ALA A 164 2.28 8.81 20.51
N GLY A 165 2.30 7.74 19.68
CA GLY A 165 1.48 7.67 18.46
C GLY A 165 2.29 7.72 17.14
N LYS A 166 3.63 7.84 17.17
CA LYS A 166 4.48 7.95 15.98
C LYS A 166 4.22 6.87 14.93
N SER A 167 4.36 5.60 15.30
CA SER A 167 4.18 4.47 14.37
C SER A 167 2.75 4.36 13.83
N THR A 168 1.74 4.71 14.64
CA THR A 168 0.35 4.75 14.22
C THR A 168 0.11 5.84 13.19
N PHE A 169 0.72 7.00 13.39
CA PHE A 169 0.65 8.12 12.45
C PHE A 169 1.32 7.77 11.11
N LEU A 170 2.53 7.19 11.13
CA LEU A 170 3.21 6.75 9.91
C LEU A 170 2.35 5.73 9.12
N ARG A 171 1.73 4.79 9.83
CA ARG A 171 0.81 3.83 9.22
C ARG A 171 -0.42 4.51 8.64
N SER A 172 -0.95 5.54 9.31
CA SER A 172 -2.10 6.29 8.80
C SER A 172 -1.79 6.91 7.44
N LEU A 173 -0.60 7.50 7.27
CA LEU A 173 -0.15 8.05 5.99
C LEU A 173 -0.08 6.96 4.91
N GLY A 174 0.65 5.87 5.20
CA GLY A 174 0.86 4.79 4.24
C GLY A 174 -0.43 4.08 3.82
N VAL A 175 -1.31 3.77 4.78
CA VAL A 175 -2.58 3.08 4.49
C VAL A 175 -3.51 3.96 3.66
N ASN A 176 -3.66 5.24 4.01
CA ASN A 176 -4.51 6.15 3.25
C ASN A 176 -3.97 6.39 1.83
N TYR A 177 -2.64 6.44 1.65
CA TYR A 177 -2.05 6.49 0.33
C TYR A 177 -2.38 5.23 -0.50
N ILE A 178 -2.23 4.04 0.08
CA ILE A 178 -2.53 2.77 -0.61
C ILE A 178 -4.01 2.70 -0.97
N LEU A 179 -4.92 3.09 -0.06
CA LEU A 179 -6.35 3.15 -0.33
C LEU A 179 -6.66 4.09 -1.49
N ALA A 180 -6.11 5.31 -1.49
CA ALA A 180 -6.29 6.28 -2.57
C ALA A 180 -5.81 5.74 -3.93
N MET A 181 -4.60 5.13 -3.96
CA MET A 181 -4.04 4.54 -5.19
C MET A 181 -4.86 3.35 -5.71
N ALA A 182 -5.60 2.67 -4.85
CA ALA A 182 -6.53 1.61 -5.22
C ALA A 182 -7.93 2.13 -5.62
N GLY A 183 -8.16 3.45 -5.64
CA GLY A 183 -9.48 4.04 -5.89
C GLY A 183 -10.48 3.84 -4.74
N MET A 184 -9.96 3.55 -3.55
CA MET A 184 -10.73 3.34 -2.34
C MET A 184 -10.90 4.64 -1.56
N PRO A 185 -11.99 4.79 -0.78
CA PRO A 185 -12.14 5.94 0.09
C PRO A 185 -11.08 5.96 1.19
N VAL A 186 -10.70 7.17 1.60
CA VAL A 186 -9.62 7.45 2.56
C VAL A 186 -10.16 8.00 3.87
N PHE A 187 -9.43 7.80 4.93
CA PHE A 187 -9.80 8.22 6.29
C PHE A 187 -9.15 9.57 6.64
N ALA A 188 -9.66 10.59 6.00
CA ALA A 188 -9.33 12.00 6.18
C ALA A 188 -10.52 12.85 5.76
N ASP A 189 -10.66 14.07 6.28
CA ASP A 189 -11.69 15.00 5.80
C ASP A 189 -11.34 15.55 4.40
N GLN A 190 -10.03 15.64 4.09
CA GLN A 190 -9.50 15.95 2.76
C GLN A 190 -8.15 15.25 2.61
N LEU A 191 -7.91 14.64 1.46
CA LEU A 191 -6.61 14.08 1.11
C LEU A 191 -6.27 14.47 -0.33
N LYS A 192 -5.17 15.22 -0.49
CA LYS A 192 -4.57 15.54 -1.79
C LYS A 192 -3.25 14.80 -1.91
N ILE A 193 -3.09 14.07 -3.01
CA ILE A 193 -1.87 13.29 -3.27
C ILE A 193 -1.40 13.45 -4.71
N SER A 194 -0.10 13.33 -4.91
CA SER A 194 0.49 13.06 -6.21
C SER A 194 0.80 11.57 -6.35
N ARG A 195 1.01 11.08 -7.55
CA ARG A 195 1.47 9.70 -7.79
C ARG A 195 2.96 9.59 -7.48
N PHE A 196 3.33 8.64 -6.61
CA PHE A 196 4.72 8.34 -6.26
C PHE A 196 4.89 6.86 -5.94
N ARG A 197 6.13 6.39 -5.88
CA ARG A 197 6.45 5.06 -5.39
C ARG A 197 6.58 5.11 -3.87
N LEU A 198 5.89 4.23 -3.16
CA LEU A 198 5.95 4.16 -1.69
C LEU A 198 6.89 3.05 -1.24
N PHE A 199 7.88 3.39 -0.42
CA PHE A 199 8.67 2.41 0.33
C PHE A 199 8.45 2.61 1.83
N SER A 200 8.10 1.54 2.54
CA SER A 200 7.93 1.60 3.99
C SER A 200 8.79 0.55 4.71
N SER A 201 9.41 0.96 5.80
CA SER A 201 10.09 0.07 6.74
C SER A 201 9.65 0.41 8.15
N MET A 202 8.70 -0.39 8.69
CA MET A 202 8.08 -0.10 9.98
C MET A 202 8.41 -1.13 11.05
N ARG A 203 8.70 -2.35 10.67
CA ARG A 203 9.17 -3.41 11.56
C ARG A 203 10.02 -4.38 10.76
N THR A 204 11.19 -4.67 11.28
CA THR A 204 11.99 -5.84 10.90
C THR A 204 11.75 -6.91 11.95
N THR A 205 11.61 -8.15 11.52
CA THR A 205 11.54 -9.33 12.39
C THR A 205 12.83 -10.12 12.23
N ASP A 206 13.30 -10.73 13.32
CA ASP A 206 14.40 -11.67 13.23
C ASP A 206 14.02 -12.84 12.32
N ASP A 207 14.88 -13.17 11.39
CA ASP A 207 14.76 -14.40 10.61
C ASP A 207 15.71 -15.45 11.18
N LEU A 208 15.26 -16.09 12.24
CA LEU A 208 16.02 -17.16 12.93
C LEU A 208 16.22 -18.38 12.03
N THR A 209 15.35 -18.58 11.04
CA THR A 209 15.43 -19.72 10.11
C THR A 209 16.63 -19.62 9.17
N HIS A 210 17.02 -18.40 8.81
CA HIS A 210 18.18 -18.14 7.94
C HIS A 210 19.41 -17.65 8.71
N GLY A 211 19.38 -17.61 10.05
CA GLY A 211 20.50 -17.17 10.89
C GLY A 211 20.87 -15.69 10.72
N ILE A 212 19.92 -14.88 10.24
CA ILE A 212 20.14 -13.45 10.03
C ILE A 212 19.83 -12.72 11.33
N SER A 213 20.85 -12.04 11.89
CA SER A 213 20.65 -11.17 13.05
C SER A 213 19.76 -9.98 12.70
N TYR A 214 19.02 -9.48 13.68
CA TYR A 214 18.15 -8.31 13.55
C TYR A 214 18.83 -7.12 12.84
N PHE A 215 20.07 -6.82 13.24
CA PHE A 215 20.85 -5.73 12.63
C PHE A 215 21.18 -5.98 11.15
N ASN A 216 21.54 -7.21 10.80
CA ASN A 216 21.82 -7.55 9.40
C ASN A 216 20.57 -7.49 8.53
N ALA A 217 19.42 -7.91 9.04
CA ALA A 217 18.13 -7.79 8.35
C ALA A 217 17.80 -6.30 8.06
N GLU A 218 18.11 -5.41 9.00
CA GLU A 218 17.95 -3.96 8.77
C GLU A 218 18.89 -3.41 7.70
N LEU A 219 20.15 -3.81 7.68
CA LEU A 219 21.11 -3.40 6.64
C LEU A 219 20.64 -3.86 5.25
N ILE A 220 20.17 -5.09 5.13
CA ILE A 220 19.58 -5.61 3.89
C ILE A 220 18.39 -4.73 3.45
N ARG A 221 17.51 -4.37 4.39
CA ARG A 221 16.36 -3.53 4.11
C ARG A 221 16.75 -2.12 3.64
N LEU A 222 17.79 -1.54 4.22
CA LEU A 222 18.33 -0.25 3.77
C LEU A 222 18.98 -0.36 2.38
N GLU A 223 19.64 -1.47 2.07
CA GLU A 223 20.17 -1.75 0.74
C GLU A 223 19.04 -1.87 -0.30
N GLU A 224 17.96 -2.58 0.03
CA GLU A 224 16.76 -2.66 -0.81
C GLU A 224 16.18 -1.27 -1.09
N LEU A 225 16.08 -0.42 -0.06
CA LEU A 225 15.62 0.96 -0.21
C LEU A 225 16.51 1.76 -1.16
N LEU A 226 17.83 1.66 -1.04
CA LEU A 226 18.75 2.35 -1.95
C LEU A 226 18.61 1.86 -3.39
N LYS A 227 18.43 0.57 -3.61
CA LYS A 227 18.15 -0.02 -4.94
C LYS A 227 16.82 0.52 -5.49
N PHE A 228 15.77 0.50 -4.68
CA PHE A 228 14.44 1.01 -5.03
C PHE A 228 14.47 2.49 -5.46
N CYS A 229 15.24 3.33 -4.75
CA CYS A 229 15.41 4.74 -5.11
C CYS A 229 16.18 4.92 -6.43
N LYS A 230 17.22 4.11 -6.68
CA LYS A 230 17.99 4.16 -7.93
C LYS A 230 17.18 3.72 -9.14
N GLU A 231 16.41 2.64 -9.03
CA GLU A 231 15.53 2.15 -10.10
C GLU A 231 14.49 3.19 -10.51
N SER A 232 14.07 4.05 -9.58
CA SER A 232 13.16 5.16 -9.87
C SER A 232 13.81 6.22 -10.76
N ALA A 233 15.12 6.39 -10.68
CA ALA A 233 15.87 7.40 -11.44
C ALA A 233 16.27 6.93 -12.85
N GLU A 234 16.44 5.62 -13.06
CA GLU A 234 17.11 5.09 -14.29
C GLU A 234 16.14 4.51 -15.33
N GLY A 235 14.89 4.20 -15.00
CA GLY A 235 14.08 3.26 -15.80
C GLY A 235 12.94 3.82 -16.64
N ASN A 236 12.47 5.05 -16.47
CA ASN A 236 11.28 5.57 -17.14
C ASN A 236 11.50 6.92 -17.80
N LYS A 237 10.77 7.17 -18.90
CA LYS A 237 10.70 8.49 -19.56
C LYS A 237 10.22 9.59 -18.59
N GLU A 238 9.51 9.20 -17.52
CA GLU A 238 9.09 10.06 -16.41
C GLU A 238 9.34 9.30 -15.10
N PRO A 239 10.44 9.58 -14.39
CA PRO A 239 10.74 8.91 -13.14
C PRO A 239 9.71 9.27 -12.07
N LEU A 240 8.94 8.29 -11.62
CA LEU A 240 8.05 8.46 -10.47
C LEU A 240 8.90 8.78 -9.23
N ARG A 241 8.51 9.81 -8.51
CA ARG A 241 9.12 10.18 -7.23
C ARG A 241 8.93 9.07 -6.20
N THR A 242 9.76 9.08 -5.20
CA THR A 242 9.68 8.09 -4.12
C THR A 242 9.35 8.79 -2.80
N LEU A 243 8.36 8.26 -2.09
CA LEU A 243 8.12 8.58 -0.68
C LEU A 243 8.58 7.42 0.19
N ILE A 244 9.42 7.72 1.17
CA ILE A 244 9.87 6.74 2.16
C ILE A 244 9.20 6.99 3.52
N ILE A 245 8.77 5.91 4.17
CA ILE A 245 8.23 5.93 5.54
C ILE A 245 9.05 4.97 6.39
N LEU A 246 9.82 5.50 7.33
CA LEU A 246 10.74 4.73 8.16
C LEU A 246 10.37 4.88 9.64
N ASP A 247 10.18 3.77 10.34
CA ASP A 247 9.93 3.73 11.79
C ASP A 247 11.18 3.23 12.50
N GLU A 248 12.06 4.15 12.82
CA GLU A 248 13.43 4.00 13.31
C GLU A 248 14.38 3.33 12.30
N ILE A 249 15.58 3.88 12.19
CA ILE A 249 16.67 3.36 11.35
C ILE A 249 17.73 2.74 12.26
N LEU A 250 18.31 1.60 11.84
CA LEU A 250 19.41 0.89 12.51
C LEU A 250 19.09 0.52 13.97
N LYS A 251 17.97 -0.14 14.19
CA LYS A 251 17.67 -0.81 15.46
C LYS A 251 18.67 -1.97 15.68
N GLY A 252 19.10 -2.17 16.90
CA GLY A 252 19.93 -3.34 17.24
C GLY A 252 21.45 -3.10 17.24
N THR A 253 21.88 -1.83 17.12
CA THR A 253 23.27 -1.43 17.37
C THR A 253 23.37 -0.44 18.55
N ASN A 254 24.58 -0.06 18.94
CA ASN A 254 24.77 0.94 19.99
C ASN A 254 24.30 2.32 19.53
N SER A 255 23.97 3.21 20.48
CA SER A 255 23.35 4.50 20.22
C SER A 255 24.19 5.41 19.33
N LEU A 256 25.52 5.40 19.47
CA LEU A 256 26.40 6.26 18.67
C LEU A 256 26.49 5.80 17.22
N ASP A 257 26.63 4.50 17.00
CA ASP A 257 26.66 3.93 15.65
C ASP A 257 25.30 4.09 14.96
N LYS A 258 24.20 3.92 15.70
CA LYS A 258 22.84 4.16 15.23
C LYS A 258 22.69 5.60 14.72
N LEU A 259 23.07 6.58 15.52
CA LEU A 259 22.99 8.01 15.16
C LEU A 259 23.82 8.32 13.92
N ASN A 260 25.10 7.95 13.94
CA ASN A 260 26.03 8.23 12.86
C ASN A 260 25.63 7.54 11.55
N GLY A 261 25.20 6.28 11.64
CA GLY A 261 24.70 5.51 10.50
C GLY A 261 23.41 6.10 9.93
N SER A 262 22.44 6.43 10.78
CA SER A 262 21.18 7.03 10.35
C SER A 262 21.39 8.37 9.67
N ARG A 263 22.25 9.24 10.21
CA ARG A 263 22.60 10.52 9.59
C ARG A 263 23.22 10.34 8.22
N LYS A 264 24.26 9.51 8.09
CA LYS A 264 24.92 9.22 6.81
C LYS A 264 23.97 8.66 5.78
N PHE A 265 23.07 7.78 6.20
CA PHE A 265 22.07 7.20 5.34
C PHE A 265 21.08 8.25 4.82
N LEU A 266 20.55 9.12 5.69
CA LEU A 266 19.64 10.20 5.30
C LEU A 266 20.32 11.24 4.42
N GLU A 267 21.57 11.59 4.68
CA GLU A 267 22.39 12.48 3.83
C GLU A 267 22.61 11.88 2.43
N ALA A 268 22.76 10.55 2.33
CA ALA A 268 22.91 9.86 1.05
C ALA A 268 21.61 9.86 0.24
N ILE A 269 20.47 9.60 0.89
CA ILE A 269 19.15 9.59 0.23
C ILE A 269 18.72 11.00 -0.16
N ALA A 270 19.05 12.02 0.65
CA ALA A 270 18.70 13.42 0.37
C ALA A 270 19.35 14.00 -0.91
N LYS A 271 20.25 13.25 -1.53
CA LYS A 271 20.84 13.57 -2.85
C LYS A 271 20.02 13.03 -4.02
N GLN A 272 18.95 12.26 -3.73
CA GLN A 272 18.08 11.65 -4.73
C GLN A 272 16.69 12.31 -4.69
N PRO A 273 15.87 12.19 -5.75
CA PRO A 273 14.51 12.75 -5.78
C PRO A 273 13.57 11.93 -4.89
N VAL A 274 13.73 12.03 -3.59
CA VAL A 274 13.04 11.26 -2.56
C VAL A 274 12.52 12.19 -1.50
N SER A 275 11.27 12.02 -1.11
CA SER A 275 10.69 12.65 0.08
C SER A 275 10.58 11.61 1.19
N GLY A 276 10.70 12.01 2.46
CA GLY A 276 10.73 11.03 3.53
C GLY A 276 10.08 11.45 4.84
N ILE A 277 9.54 10.46 5.55
CA ILE A 277 9.09 10.60 6.93
C ILE A 277 9.79 9.55 7.76
N ILE A 278 10.45 10.00 8.82
CA ILE A 278 11.29 9.18 9.68
C ILE A 278 10.86 9.37 11.13
N ALA A 279 10.30 8.34 11.77
CA ALA A 279 10.11 8.35 13.21
C ALA A 279 11.38 7.90 13.91
N THR A 280 11.75 8.56 14.99
CA THR A 280 12.92 8.21 15.80
C THR A 280 12.73 8.57 17.27
N HIS A 281 13.42 7.85 18.13
CA HIS A 281 13.60 8.22 19.53
C HIS A 281 14.89 9.00 19.77
N ASP A 282 15.74 9.08 18.76
CA ASP A 282 17.03 9.78 18.85
C ASP A 282 16.85 11.28 18.55
N LEU A 283 16.87 12.08 19.62
CA LEU A 283 16.70 13.52 19.50
C LEU A 283 17.88 14.21 18.79
N GLU A 284 19.06 13.59 18.77
CA GLU A 284 20.22 14.13 18.07
C GLU A 284 20.03 14.16 16.55
N LEU A 285 19.20 13.22 16.00
CA LEU A 285 18.89 13.21 14.58
C LEU A 285 18.10 14.47 14.16
N SER A 286 17.35 15.08 15.06
CA SER A 286 16.62 16.32 14.80
C SER A 286 17.53 17.50 14.45
N LYS A 287 18.80 17.45 14.80
CA LYS A 287 19.79 18.49 14.44
C LYS A 287 20.02 18.60 12.94
N MET A 288 19.58 17.62 12.14
CA MET A 288 19.63 17.69 10.68
C MET A 288 18.77 18.85 10.11
N GLU A 289 17.78 19.36 10.85
CA GLU A 289 17.04 20.57 10.46
C GLU A 289 17.94 21.79 10.26
N ASN A 290 19.09 21.83 10.97
CA ASN A 290 20.08 22.91 10.85
C ASN A 290 21.03 22.73 9.65
N ASP A 291 20.83 21.69 8.83
CA ASP A 291 21.61 21.48 7.62
C ASP A 291 21.29 22.57 6.59
N ALA A 292 22.36 23.00 5.88
CA ALA A 292 22.29 24.09 4.88
C ALA A 292 21.32 23.77 3.71
N SER A 293 20.90 22.50 3.55
CA SER A 293 19.95 22.10 2.48
C SER A 293 18.54 22.63 2.71
N GLY A 294 18.13 22.89 3.97
CA GLY A 294 16.77 23.29 4.32
C GLY A 294 15.69 22.21 4.06
N LYS A 295 16.11 20.98 3.76
CA LYS A 295 15.22 19.87 3.40
C LYS A 295 14.64 19.14 4.60
N PHE A 296 15.24 19.22 5.77
CA PHE A 296 14.84 18.50 6.97
C PHE A 296 13.94 19.35 7.87
N HIS A 297 12.84 18.78 8.35
CA HIS A 297 11.86 19.45 9.18
C HIS A 297 11.51 18.59 10.40
N ASN A 298 11.49 19.21 11.58
CA ASN A 298 11.18 18.51 12.82
C ASN A 298 9.69 18.58 13.17
N TYR A 299 9.17 17.43 13.55
CA TYR A 299 7.84 17.27 14.15
C TYR A 299 7.92 16.37 15.37
N CYS A 300 6.96 16.48 16.26
CA CYS A 300 6.95 15.66 17.45
C CYS A 300 5.53 15.27 17.90
N PHE A 301 5.50 14.19 18.68
CA PHE A 301 4.36 13.83 19.52
C PHE A 301 4.74 14.07 20.96
N GLU A 302 4.19 15.13 21.56
CA GLU A 302 4.41 15.43 22.96
C GLU A 302 3.54 14.59 23.87
N ILE A 303 4.04 14.36 25.07
CA ILE A 303 3.31 13.73 26.18
C ILE A 303 3.25 14.74 27.32
N ASP A 304 2.15 14.71 28.07
CA ASP A 304 2.02 15.49 29.27
C ASP A 304 2.33 14.64 30.50
N LEU A 305 3.27 15.10 31.32
CA LEU A 305 3.74 14.45 32.54
C LEU A 305 3.15 15.18 33.74
N GLY A 306 1.89 14.90 34.03
CA GLY A 306 1.20 15.35 35.25
C GLY A 306 1.26 14.30 36.37
N THR A 307 0.16 14.06 37.04
CA THR A 307 0.01 12.93 37.98
C THR A 307 0.10 11.58 37.27
N ASP A 308 -0.30 11.56 36.01
CA ASP A 308 -0.18 10.43 35.08
C ASP A 308 0.35 10.89 33.72
N VAL A 309 0.88 9.93 32.93
CA VAL A 309 1.29 10.23 31.55
C VAL A 309 0.04 10.32 30.67
N THR A 310 -0.16 11.48 30.07
CA THR A 310 -1.26 11.71 29.12
C THR A 310 -0.71 11.83 27.70
N TYR A 311 -1.29 11.09 26.78
CA TYR A 311 -0.91 11.06 25.38
C TYR A 311 -1.89 11.90 24.57
N THR A 312 -1.42 12.97 23.96
CA THR A 312 -2.27 13.84 23.12
C THR A 312 -2.56 13.23 21.76
N TYR A 313 -1.66 12.37 21.26
CA TYR A 313 -1.67 11.81 19.91
C TYR A 313 -1.76 12.85 18.79
N LYS A 314 -1.43 14.11 19.09
CA LYS A 314 -1.37 15.22 18.14
C LYS A 314 0.05 15.48 17.69
N ILE A 315 0.24 15.53 16.37
CA ILE A 315 1.52 15.93 15.77
C ILE A 315 1.68 17.45 15.87
N GLN A 316 2.88 17.90 16.20
CA GLN A 316 3.23 19.30 16.34
C GLN A 316 4.60 19.57 15.68
N LYS A 317 4.86 20.81 15.24
CA LYS A 317 6.18 21.22 14.77
C LYS A 317 7.16 21.30 15.94
N GLY A 318 8.38 20.85 15.71
CA GLY A 318 9.47 20.90 16.68
C GLY A 318 9.94 19.53 17.14
N VAL A 319 10.72 19.50 18.22
CA VAL A 319 11.36 18.31 18.78
C VAL A 319 10.75 17.97 20.12
N ALA A 320 10.49 16.70 20.38
CA ALA A 320 9.91 16.25 21.66
C ALA A 320 10.82 16.60 22.84
N ARG A 321 10.23 17.12 23.89
CA ARG A 321 10.93 17.56 25.12
C ARG A 321 10.90 16.50 26.20
N ASN A 322 9.80 15.75 26.28
CA ASN A 322 9.52 14.82 27.36
C ASN A 322 9.79 13.37 26.95
N GLN A 323 10.47 12.62 27.84
CA GLN A 323 10.65 11.18 27.74
C GLN A 323 9.93 10.52 28.93
N ASN A 324 9.13 9.51 28.67
CA ASN A 324 8.28 8.90 29.69
C ASN A 324 8.90 7.70 30.43
N ALA A 325 9.99 7.12 29.92
CA ALA A 325 10.52 5.87 30.45
C ALA A 325 10.95 5.98 31.92
N THR A 326 11.74 6.99 32.24
CA THR A 326 12.19 7.24 33.63
C THR A 326 11.04 7.60 34.54
N PHE A 327 10.09 8.42 34.08
CA PHE A 327 8.90 8.79 34.85
C PHE A 327 8.03 7.56 35.18
N LEU A 328 7.77 6.71 34.21
CA LEU A 328 7.00 5.47 34.40
C LEU A 328 7.71 4.49 35.34
N LEU A 329 9.05 4.37 35.20
CA LEU A 329 9.83 3.53 36.09
C LEU A 329 9.79 4.04 37.54
N ASN A 330 9.99 5.33 37.75
CA ASN A 330 9.90 5.94 39.10
C ASN A 330 8.52 5.68 39.73
N LYS A 331 7.45 5.85 38.97
CA LYS A 331 6.09 5.55 39.43
C LYS A 331 5.87 4.09 39.82
N ILE A 332 6.56 3.15 39.16
CA ILE A 332 6.56 1.75 39.55
C ILE A 332 7.33 1.57 40.85
N LEU A 333 8.54 2.15 40.95
CA LEU A 333 9.40 2.02 42.14
C LEU A 333 8.76 2.63 43.39
N GLU A 334 7.97 3.70 43.26
CA GLU A 334 7.23 4.33 44.37
C GLU A 334 6.10 3.45 44.92
N LYS A 335 5.68 2.40 44.19
CA LYS A 335 4.63 1.47 44.62
C LYS A 335 5.14 0.29 45.44
N TYR A 336 6.46 0.05 45.44
CA TYR A 336 7.13 -1.05 46.14
C TYR A 336 8.17 -0.55 47.15
#